data_8170fd186d1daa2cf7e822eb9d0a0d54
#
_entry.id   8170fd186d1daa2cf7e822eb9d0a0d54
#
_cell.length_a   1.000
_cell.length_b   1.000
_cell.length_c   1.000
_cell.angle_alpha   90.00
_cell.angle_beta   90.00
_cell.angle_gamma   90.00
#
_symmetry.space_group_name_H-M   'P 1'
#
loop_
_entity.id
_entity.type
_entity.pdbx_description
1 polymer ?
#
loop_
_entity_poly.entity_id
_entity_poly.type
_entity_poly.pdbx_seq_one_letter_code
_entity_poly.pdbx_strand_id
1 'polypeptide(L)'
;KIPVIGPAQASYVVCSMLGRRFSVITPLQELLGTTEELVKKCGLGDSLASIRSTDITVLDINRNPGIAAERTLEEAQKCRDLDRADCVTLGCMSLAFAQIDKEISRQLGIPVVNPLTAAVHTLEALVRMGVSHSKKAYPFPIKLRGV
;
A
#
# COMPACT_ATOMS: atom_id res chain seq x y z
N LYS A 1 17.65 -16.23 9.33
CA LYS A 1 16.28 -15.80 9.69
C LYS A 1 15.92 -14.64 8.79
N ILE A 2 14.87 -14.78 7.99
CA ILE A 2 14.47 -13.81 6.96
C ILE A 2 13.31 -12.99 7.52
N PRO A 3 13.30 -11.64 7.40
CA PRO A 3 12.13 -10.84 7.73
C PRO A 3 10.99 -11.12 6.74
N VAL A 4 9.76 -10.96 7.18
CA VAL A 4 8.54 -11.09 6.36
C VAL A 4 7.70 -9.84 6.58
N ILE A 5 7.22 -9.21 5.51
CA ILE A 5 6.40 -8.01 5.59
C ILE A 5 5.25 -8.09 4.59
N GLY A 6 4.08 -7.58 4.98
CA GLY A 6 2.97 -7.43 4.07
C GLY A 6 3.12 -6.18 3.19
N PRO A 7 2.79 -6.25 1.88
CA PRO A 7 2.92 -5.11 0.98
C PRO A 7 2.06 -3.91 1.39
N ALA A 8 0.84 -4.14 1.90
CA ALA A 8 -0.01 -3.08 2.42
C ALA A 8 0.63 -2.38 3.61
N GLN A 9 1.11 -3.11 4.62
CA GLN A 9 1.80 -2.54 5.77
C GLN A 9 3.02 -1.73 5.35
N ALA A 10 3.86 -2.28 4.47
CA ALA A 10 5.05 -1.58 3.97
C ALA A 10 4.69 -0.25 3.29
N SER A 11 3.68 -0.26 2.41
CA SER A 11 3.27 0.95 1.70
C SER A 11 2.66 2.01 2.62
N TYR A 12 1.88 1.62 3.62
CA TYR A 12 1.31 2.56 4.60
C TYR A 12 2.40 3.23 5.44
N VAL A 13 3.40 2.47 5.89
CA VAL A 13 4.55 3.01 6.62
C VAL A 13 5.36 3.95 5.73
N VAL A 14 5.62 3.59 4.49
CA VAL A 14 6.31 4.48 3.53
C VAL A 14 5.51 5.77 3.32
N CYS A 15 4.19 5.69 3.12
CA CYS A 15 3.35 6.87 2.98
C CYS A 15 3.42 7.79 4.22
N SER A 16 3.42 7.23 5.42
CA SER A 16 3.52 8.03 6.67
C SER A 16 4.87 8.74 6.83
N MET A 17 5.91 8.28 6.15
CA MET A 17 7.21 8.97 6.09
C MET A 17 7.26 10.08 5.04
N LEU A 18 6.40 10.01 4.01
CA LEU A 18 6.40 10.95 2.88
C LEU A 18 5.42 12.11 3.04
N GLY A 19 4.41 11.95 3.88
CA GLY A 19 3.38 12.97 4.12
C GLY A 19 2.72 12.83 5.48
N ARG A 20 1.94 13.82 5.87
CA ARG A 20 1.18 13.80 7.12
C ARG A 20 -0.08 12.95 7.00
N ARG A 21 -0.68 12.96 5.81
CA ARG A 21 -1.92 12.24 5.52
C ARG A 21 -1.79 11.49 4.19
N PHE A 22 -2.24 10.27 4.16
CA PHE A 22 -2.25 9.46 2.94
C PHE A 22 -3.63 8.89 2.64
N SER A 23 -3.88 8.61 1.38
CA SER A 23 -5.06 7.88 0.92
C SER A 23 -4.70 6.54 0.31
N VAL A 24 -5.66 5.61 0.34
CA VAL A 24 -5.53 4.29 -0.29
C VAL A 24 -6.55 4.16 -1.40
N ILE A 25 -6.13 3.70 -2.58
CA ILE A 25 -7.04 3.42 -3.71
C ILE A 25 -7.18 1.92 -3.90
N THR A 26 -8.39 1.42 -3.73
CA THR A 26 -8.77 0.01 -3.89
C THR A 26 -9.48 -0.22 -5.23
N PRO A 27 -9.59 -1.45 -5.73
CA PRO A 27 -10.36 -1.74 -6.93
C PRO A 27 -11.88 -1.63 -6.72
N LEU A 28 -12.42 -2.04 -5.58
CA LEU A 28 -13.84 -2.21 -5.33
C LEU A 28 -14.30 -1.56 -4.02
N GLN A 29 -15.55 -1.11 -3.99
CA GLN A 29 -16.19 -0.49 -2.82
C GLN A 29 -16.23 -1.41 -1.59
N GLU A 30 -16.43 -2.69 -1.80
CA GLU A 30 -16.50 -3.68 -0.73
C GLU A 30 -15.21 -3.81 0.06
N LEU A 31 -14.09 -3.32 -0.47
CA LEU A 31 -12.79 -3.37 0.17
C LEU A 31 -12.50 -2.16 1.09
N LEU A 32 -13.34 -1.13 1.09
CA LEU A 32 -13.10 0.10 1.85
C LEU A 32 -12.98 -0.19 3.35
N GLY A 33 -13.95 -0.90 3.92
CA GLY A 33 -13.98 -1.21 5.35
C GLY A 33 -12.81 -2.07 5.80
N THR A 34 -12.50 -3.14 5.07
CA THR A 34 -11.36 -4.02 5.40
C THR A 34 -10.02 -3.32 5.25
N THR A 35 -9.91 -2.39 4.30
CA THR A 35 -8.71 -1.57 4.11
C THR A 35 -8.54 -0.60 5.28
N GLU A 36 -9.62 0.05 5.73
CA GLU A 36 -9.59 0.94 6.89
C GLU A 36 -9.16 0.21 8.17
N GLU A 37 -9.72 -0.98 8.41
CA GLU A 37 -9.31 -1.82 9.53
C GLU A 37 -7.83 -2.19 9.47
N LEU A 38 -7.32 -2.50 8.28
CA LEU A 38 -5.91 -2.83 8.10
C LEU A 38 -4.99 -1.65 8.39
N VAL A 39 -5.34 -0.44 7.94
CA VAL A 39 -4.61 0.79 8.28
C VAL A 39 -4.62 1.04 9.79
N LYS A 40 -5.78 0.90 10.44
CA LYS A 40 -5.90 1.03 11.91
C LYS A 40 -5.07 0.00 12.66
N LYS A 41 -5.04 -1.25 12.21
CA LYS A 41 -4.18 -2.31 12.78
C LYS A 41 -2.68 -2.01 12.65
N CYS A 42 -2.29 -1.24 11.63
CA CYS A 42 -0.92 -0.75 11.48
C CYS A 42 -0.60 0.45 12.40
N GLY A 43 -1.56 0.96 13.16
CA GLY A 43 -1.39 2.14 14.01
C GLY A 43 -1.36 3.47 13.23
N LEU A 44 -1.86 3.49 12.00
CA LEU A 44 -1.79 4.64 11.09
C LEU A 44 -3.17 5.26 10.79
N GLY A 45 -4.19 4.93 11.59
CA GLY A 45 -5.55 5.44 11.39
C GLY A 45 -5.64 6.96 11.37
N ASP A 46 -4.91 7.65 12.24
CA ASP A 46 -4.91 9.12 12.33
C ASP A 46 -4.24 9.79 11.12
N SER A 47 -3.36 9.07 10.42
CA SER A 47 -2.71 9.54 9.20
C SER A 47 -3.53 9.21 7.93
N LEU A 48 -4.62 8.46 8.05
CA LEU A 48 -5.47 8.13 6.91
C LEU A 48 -6.33 9.33 6.51
N ALA A 49 -6.20 9.79 5.28
CA ALA A 49 -7.04 10.85 4.72
C ALA A 49 -8.35 10.28 4.19
N SER A 50 -8.27 9.25 3.36
CA SER A 50 -9.43 8.58 2.77
C SER A 50 -9.07 7.21 2.19
N ILE A 51 -10.10 6.44 1.88
CA ILE A 51 -10.00 5.25 1.03
C ILE A 51 -11.01 5.44 -0.09
N ARG A 52 -10.56 5.28 -1.34
CA ARG A 52 -11.40 5.40 -2.54
C ARG A 52 -11.32 4.14 -3.38
N SER A 53 -12.33 3.89 -4.19
CA SER A 53 -12.32 2.77 -5.13
C SER A 53 -12.37 3.24 -6.57
N THR A 54 -11.74 2.48 -7.45
CA THR A 54 -11.81 2.70 -8.90
C THR A 54 -13.06 2.10 -9.52
N ASP A 55 -13.76 1.24 -8.79
CA ASP A 55 -14.90 0.42 -9.24
C ASP A 55 -14.59 -0.41 -10.49
N ILE A 56 -13.35 -0.89 -10.57
CA ILE A 56 -12.89 -1.80 -11.64
C ILE A 56 -12.54 -3.14 -11.00
N THR A 57 -13.03 -4.23 -11.59
CA THR A 57 -12.69 -5.57 -11.10
C THR A 57 -11.22 -5.89 -11.34
N VAL A 58 -10.65 -6.78 -10.51
CA VAL A 58 -9.26 -7.25 -10.68
C VAL A 58 -9.02 -7.85 -12.07
N LEU A 59 -10.02 -8.54 -12.62
CA LEU A 59 -9.93 -9.11 -13.97
C LEU A 59 -9.85 -8.01 -15.05
N ASP A 60 -10.61 -6.93 -14.88
CA ASP A 60 -10.64 -5.84 -15.84
C ASP A 60 -9.40 -4.96 -15.76
N ILE A 61 -8.79 -4.81 -14.58
CA ILE A 61 -7.47 -4.17 -14.43
C ILE A 61 -6.43 -4.86 -15.34
N ASN A 62 -6.42 -6.20 -15.32
CA ASN A 62 -5.48 -6.97 -16.12
C ASN A 62 -5.78 -6.94 -17.62
N ARG A 63 -7.07 -6.87 -17.99
CA ARG A 63 -7.52 -6.82 -19.39
C ARG A 63 -7.32 -5.44 -20.03
N ASN A 64 -7.51 -4.37 -19.25
CA ASN A 64 -7.50 -3.00 -19.73
C ASN A 64 -6.67 -2.08 -18.82
N PRO A 65 -5.33 -2.22 -18.81
CA PRO A 65 -4.47 -1.41 -17.92
C PRO A 65 -4.62 0.10 -18.12
N GLY A 66 -4.95 0.54 -19.34
CA GLY A 66 -5.18 1.96 -19.64
C GLY A 66 -6.39 2.53 -18.90
N ILE A 67 -7.52 1.83 -18.92
CA ILE A 67 -8.71 2.24 -18.17
C ILE A 67 -8.44 2.21 -16.66
N ALA A 68 -7.71 1.20 -16.19
CA ALA A 68 -7.32 1.13 -14.79
C ALA A 68 -6.44 2.33 -14.37
N ALA A 69 -5.50 2.74 -15.22
CA ALA A 69 -4.65 3.91 -14.98
C ALA A 69 -5.47 5.21 -14.93
N GLU A 70 -6.38 5.41 -15.89
CA GLU A 70 -7.26 6.57 -15.96
C GLU A 70 -8.13 6.69 -14.71
N ARG A 71 -8.84 5.62 -14.34
CA ARG A 71 -9.69 5.59 -13.14
C ARG A 71 -8.89 5.78 -11.85
N THR A 72 -7.71 5.18 -11.78
CA THR A 72 -6.84 5.38 -10.61
C THR A 72 -6.37 6.83 -10.51
N LEU A 73 -6.05 7.49 -11.62
CA LEU A 73 -5.69 8.89 -11.66
C LEU A 73 -6.85 9.80 -11.21
N GLU A 74 -8.06 9.55 -11.70
CA GLU A 74 -9.26 10.30 -11.29
C GLU A 74 -9.48 10.23 -9.76
N GLU A 75 -9.40 9.05 -9.18
CA GLU A 75 -9.56 8.88 -7.73
C GLU A 75 -8.38 9.47 -6.96
N ALA A 76 -7.15 9.37 -7.48
CA ALA A 76 -5.98 9.98 -6.88
C ALA A 76 -6.06 11.53 -6.85
N GLN A 77 -6.62 12.13 -7.88
CA GLN A 77 -6.90 13.58 -7.90
C GLN A 77 -7.90 13.97 -6.80
N LYS A 78 -8.96 13.19 -6.62
CA LYS A 78 -9.94 13.41 -5.53
C LYS A 78 -9.28 13.23 -4.15
N CYS A 79 -8.41 12.24 -3.97
CA CYS A 79 -7.64 12.07 -2.74
C CYS A 79 -6.82 13.32 -2.41
N ARG A 80 -6.12 13.89 -3.39
CA ARG A 80 -5.33 15.11 -3.22
C ARG A 80 -6.20 16.34 -2.97
N ASP A 81 -7.19 16.58 -3.84
CA ASP A 81 -7.89 17.87 -3.91
C ASP A 81 -9.04 17.98 -2.92
N LEU A 82 -9.76 16.87 -2.66
CA LEU A 82 -10.91 16.84 -1.77
C LEU A 82 -10.55 16.34 -0.37
N ASP A 83 -9.75 15.26 -0.30
CA ASP A 83 -9.45 14.60 0.97
C ASP A 83 -8.16 15.12 1.61
N ARG A 84 -7.41 15.99 0.90
CA ARG A 84 -6.17 16.62 1.36
C ARG A 84 -5.08 15.60 1.70
N ALA A 85 -4.95 14.58 0.86
CA ALA A 85 -3.87 13.61 0.98
C ALA A 85 -2.56 14.20 0.44
N ASP A 86 -1.48 14.01 1.19
CA ASP A 86 -0.11 14.38 0.78
C ASP A 86 0.57 13.27 -0.01
N CYS A 87 0.03 12.05 0.09
CA CYS A 87 0.56 10.84 -0.55
C CYS A 87 -0.59 9.86 -0.82
N VAL A 88 -0.46 9.05 -1.84
CA VAL A 88 -1.43 7.99 -2.19
C VAL A 88 -0.73 6.65 -2.27
N THR A 89 -1.40 5.57 -1.89
CA THR A 89 -0.93 4.20 -2.16
C THR A 89 -1.99 3.35 -2.85
N LEU A 90 -1.52 2.37 -3.62
CA LEU A 90 -2.38 1.42 -4.31
C LEU A 90 -2.75 0.27 -3.37
N GLY A 91 -4.03 0.08 -3.11
CA GLY A 91 -4.56 -0.93 -2.18
C GLY A 91 -4.72 -2.32 -2.79
N CYS A 92 -4.26 -2.53 -4.01
CA CYS A 92 -4.38 -3.79 -4.72
C CYS A 92 -3.09 -4.13 -5.48
N MET A 93 -2.68 -5.41 -5.40
CA MET A 93 -1.48 -5.87 -6.10
C MET A 93 -1.64 -5.84 -7.63
N SER A 94 -2.85 -6.02 -8.17
CA SER A 94 -3.07 -5.89 -9.62
C SER A 94 -2.81 -4.47 -10.11
N LEU A 95 -3.20 -3.44 -9.35
CA LEU A 95 -2.83 -2.05 -9.65
C LEU A 95 -1.31 -1.84 -9.53
N ALA A 96 -0.66 -2.49 -8.56
CA ALA A 96 0.78 -2.41 -8.39
C ALA A 96 1.55 -3.05 -9.56
N PHE A 97 1.09 -4.20 -10.06
CA PHE A 97 1.68 -4.87 -11.21
C PHE A 97 1.48 -4.11 -12.54
N ALA A 98 0.43 -3.31 -12.64
CA ALA A 98 0.22 -2.44 -13.80
C ALA A 98 1.27 -1.31 -13.91
N GLN A 99 2.09 -1.08 -12.86
CA GLN A 99 3.19 -0.10 -12.82
C GLN A 99 2.76 1.33 -13.20
N ILE A 100 1.54 1.71 -12.84
CA ILE A 100 0.94 3.01 -13.16
C ILE A 100 1.35 4.10 -12.16
N ASP A 101 1.97 3.74 -11.04
CA ASP A 101 2.28 4.61 -9.91
C ASP A 101 3.17 5.81 -10.28
N LYS A 102 4.21 5.59 -11.09
CA LYS A 102 5.15 6.65 -11.48
C LYS A 102 4.49 7.71 -12.35
N GLU A 103 3.71 7.27 -13.34
CA GLU A 103 3.03 8.19 -14.25
C GLU A 103 1.94 8.96 -13.51
N ILE A 104 1.15 8.30 -12.66
CA ILE A 104 0.15 8.96 -11.83
C ILE A 104 0.82 9.95 -10.87
N SER A 105 1.92 9.59 -10.21
CA SER A 105 2.66 10.49 -9.32
C SER A 105 3.15 11.75 -10.07
N ARG A 106 3.66 11.58 -11.29
CA ARG A 106 4.12 12.71 -12.13
C ARG A 106 2.99 13.67 -12.47
N GLN A 107 1.83 13.14 -12.85
CA GLN A 107 0.66 13.96 -13.18
C GLN A 107 0.02 14.61 -11.96
N LEU A 108 0.02 13.89 -10.85
CA LEU A 108 -0.62 14.32 -9.61
C LEU A 108 0.22 15.36 -8.83
N GLY A 109 1.54 15.33 -8.97
CA GLY A 109 2.47 16.20 -8.25
C GLY A 109 2.66 15.84 -6.77
N ILE A 110 2.14 14.69 -6.32
CA ILE A 110 2.39 14.10 -5.00
C ILE A 110 2.83 12.63 -5.15
N PRO A 111 3.51 12.05 -4.13
CA PRO A 111 3.95 10.66 -4.21
C PRO A 111 2.78 9.68 -4.36
N VAL A 112 2.95 8.71 -5.26
CA VAL A 112 2.10 7.51 -5.34
C VAL A 112 2.96 6.29 -5.04
N VAL A 113 2.70 5.64 -3.93
CA VAL A 113 3.50 4.52 -3.43
C VAL A 113 2.96 3.20 -4.00
N ASN A 114 3.82 2.48 -4.70
CA ASN A 114 3.53 1.13 -5.14
C ASN A 114 3.82 0.13 -4.00
N PRO A 115 2.82 -0.64 -3.53
CA PRO A 115 2.99 -1.55 -2.39
C PRO A 115 4.00 -2.67 -2.65
N LEU A 116 4.14 -3.14 -3.90
CA LEU A 116 5.15 -4.14 -4.26
C LEU A 116 6.56 -3.58 -4.07
N THR A 117 6.84 -2.42 -4.65
CA THR A 117 8.15 -1.75 -4.55
C THR A 117 8.46 -1.39 -3.10
N ALA A 118 7.47 -0.86 -2.36
CA ALA A 118 7.61 -0.55 -0.95
C ALA A 118 7.98 -1.80 -0.12
N ALA A 119 7.31 -2.92 -0.35
CA ALA A 119 7.62 -4.17 0.36
C ALA A 119 9.03 -4.69 0.07
N VAL A 120 9.43 -4.73 -1.21
CA VAL A 120 10.75 -5.23 -1.62
C VAL A 120 11.87 -4.39 -0.99
N HIS A 121 11.82 -3.07 -1.14
CA HIS A 121 12.88 -2.21 -0.60
C HIS A 121 12.86 -2.13 0.93
N THR A 122 11.71 -2.22 1.57
CA THR A 122 11.65 -2.33 3.04
C THR A 122 12.31 -3.64 3.52
N LEU A 123 12.05 -4.76 2.84
CA LEU A 123 12.72 -6.04 3.15
C LEU A 123 14.23 -5.97 2.95
N GLU A 124 14.68 -5.37 1.84
CA GLU A 124 16.11 -5.15 1.60
C GLU A 124 16.76 -4.32 2.71
N ALA A 125 16.08 -3.26 3.16
CA ALA A 125 16.55 -2.42 4.26
C ALA A 125 16.67 -3.23 5.56
N LEU A 126 15.64 -4.01 5.93
CA LEU A 126 15.66 -4.86 7.13
C LEU A 126 16.78 -5.89 7.09
N VAL A 127 17.01 -6.51 5.94
CA VAL A 127 18.11 -7.47 5.75
C VAL A 127 19.47 -6.79 5.90
N ARG A 128 19.66 -5.62 5.29
CA ARG A 128 20.91 -4.84 5.40
C ARG A 128 21.20 -4.37 6.83
N MET A 129 20.16 -4.04 7.60
CA MET A 129 20.26 -3.70 9.02
C MET A 129 20.53 -4.94 9.91
N GLY A 130 20.48 -6.14 9.38
CA GLY A 130 20.66 -7.37 10.14
C GLY A 130 19.53 -7.68 11.13
N VAL A 131 18.33 -7.11 10.94
CA VAL A 131 17.19 -7.26 11.85
C VAL A 131 16.13 -8.20 11.28
N SER A 132 15.39 -8.84 12.19
CA SER A 132 14.28 -9.73 11.85
C SER A 132 13.23 -9.68 12.96
N HIS A 133 12.09 -10.33 12.73
CA HIS A 133 10.98 -10.36 13.69
C HIS A 133 11.40 -10.85 15.07
N SER A 134 10.93 -10.16 16.12
CA SER A 134 11.09 -10.56 17.49
C SER A 134 10.55 -11.98 17.73
N LYS A 135 11.38 -12.86 18.28
CA LYS A 135 10.95 -14.22 18.62
C LYS A 135 10.10 -14.30 19.90
N LYS A 136 10.01 -13.20 20.64
CA LYS A 136 9.04 -13.02 21.71
C LYS A 136 7.63 -12.82 21.14
N ALA A 137 7.49 -11.96 20.10
CA ALA A 137 6.20 -11.70 19.46
C ALA A 137 5.80 -12.78 18.43
N TYR A 138 6.79 -13.30 17.70
CA TYR A 138 6.62 -14.32 16.65
C TYR A 138 7.51 -15.53 16.95
N PRO A 139 7.13 -16.40 17.93
CA PRO A 139 7.95 -17.53 18.34
C PRO A 139 8.08 -18.54 17.18
N PHE A 140 9.17 -19.33 17.22
CA PHE A 140 9.27 -20.47 16.31
C PHE A 140 8.16 -21.48 16.55
N PRO A 141 7.65 -22.14 15.50
CA PRO A 141 6.79 -23.31 15.66
C PRO A 141 7.40 -24.32 16.61
N ILE A 142 6.56 -25.01 17.39
CA ILE A 142 7.01 -25.97 18.40
C ILE A 142 7.98 -27.00 17.80
N LYS A 143 7.71 -27.47 16.57
CA LYS A 143 8.55 -28.42 15.83
C LYS A 143 9.98 -27.93 15.53
N LEU A 144 10.25 -26.61 15.61
CA LEU A 144 11.53 -26.00 15.33
C LEU A 144 12.20 -25.43 16.61
N ARG A 145 11.61 -25.68 17.80
CA ARG A 145 12.19 -25.30 19.08
C ARG A 145 13.14 -26.41 19.54
N GLY A 146 14.37 -26.34 19.12
CA GLY A 146 15.39 -27.33 19.55
C GLY A 146 16.33 -27.79 18.43
N VAL A 147 16.30 -27.13 17.31
CA VAL A 147 17.27 -27.32 16.23
C VAL A 147 18.24 -26.15 16.20
#